data_39a9b08f1abf49c2a42366b55094650b
#
_entry.id   39a9b08f1abf49c2a42366b55094650b
#
_cell.length_a   1.000
_cell.length_b   1.000
_cell.length_c   1.000
_cell.angle_alpha   90.00
_cell.angle_beta   90.00
_cell.angle_gamma   90.00
#
_symmetry.space_group_name_H-M   'P 1'
#
loop_
_entity.id
_entity.type
_entity.pdbx_description
1 polymer ?
#
loop_
_entity_poly.entity_id
_entity_poly.type
_entity_poly.pdbx_seq_one_letter_code
_entity_poly.pdbx_strand_id
1 'polypeptide(L)'
;RPLGENRIDRIGDMAGYNGDGATQPDFQQPGIPSIVAEYGSVTADRPGNYAPGWGDLDANEAWRGVSWRSGQAIWCGFDHGSIAGSALGKMGIVDYFRIPKRAWYWYRRAYRGIEPPVWPIQGKPVALRLEVIGNKEVLADGTDDVQLLVTVVDSTGRDLSNNVPVDLCVTKGPGEFPTGKSICFRANSDIRIQDGKAAISLRAYYSGKCIVEARSPGLKTATVSIDFIGAPAFCPGQSVEAVNRPYTSFIRETTASLQRFGRNNPTFSTSHLDGYDAGMATDECDSSFWQAELTDDA
;
A
#
# COMPACT_ATOMS: atom_id res chain seq x y z
N ARG A 1 20.14 -17.73 -2.55
CA ARG A 1 21.35 -17.15 -1.91
C ARG A 1 22.56 -17.82 -2.51
N PRO A 2 23.47 -17.10 -3.14
CA PRO A 2 24.67 -17.70 -3.72
C PRO A 2 25.67 -18.01 -2.62
N LEU A 3 25.57 -19.20 -2.04
CA LEU A 3 26.57 -19.74 -1.12
C LEU A 3 27.42 -20.72 -1.91
N GLY A 4 28.71 -20.45 -2.07
CA GLY A 4 29.64 -21.31 -2.78
C GLY A 4 30.84 -20.56 -3.30
N GLU A 5 31.77 -21.28 -3.96
CA GLU A 5 32.99 -20.70 -4.47
C GLU A 5 32.78 -19.63 -5.53
N ASN A 6 31.71 -19.76 -6.34
CA ASN A 6 31.36 -18.82 -7.40
C ASN A 6 30.22 -17.91 -6.95
N ARG A 7 30.44 -17.11 -5.95
CA ARG A 7 29.44 -16.18 -5.41
C ARG A 7 29.13 -15.09 -6.42
N ILE A 8 27.85 -15.04 -6.88
CA ILE A 8 27.35 -14.06 -7.84
C ILE A 8 27.45 -12.62 -7.31
N ASP A 9 27.35 -12.45 -5.99
CA ASP A 9 27.49 -11.16 -5.31
C ASP A 9 28.92 -10.56 -5.36
N ARG A 10 29.88 -11.30 -5.89
CA ARG A 10 31.27 -10.87 -6.10
C ARG A 10 31.68 -10.74 -7.56
N ILE A 11 30.75 -11.01 -8.48
CA ILE A 11 31.03 -10.97 -9.93
C ILE A 11 30.74 -9.58 -10.49
N GLY A 12 29.75 -8.87 -9.95
CA GLY A 12 29.35 -7.54 -10.40
C GLY A 12 30.16 -6.41 -9.77
N ASP A 13 29.86 -5.19 -10.16
CA ASP A 13 30.46 -3.97 -9.62
C ASP A 13 29.92 -3.59 -8.25
N MET A 14 28.77 -4.14 -7.86
CA MET A 14 28.10 -3.91 -6.58
C MET A 14 27.46 -5.20 -6.07
N ALA A 15 27.60 -5.48 -4.79
CA ALA A 15 26.90 -6.56 -4.10
C ALA A 15 25.54 -6.06 -3.54
N GLY A 16 24.45 -6.74 -3.88
CA GLY A 16 23.11 -6.47 -3.35
C GLY A 16 22.62 -7.59 -2.45
N TYR A 17 22.11 -7.22 -1.28
CA TYR A 17 21.58 -8.19 -0.31
C TYR A 17 20.19 -7.76 0.16
N ASN A 18 19.33 -8.75 0.48
CA ASN A 18 18.08 -8.51 1.19
C ASN A 18 18.27 -8.79 2.67
N GLY A 19 17.62 -8.02 3.51
CA GLY A 19 17.47 -8.13 4.96
C GLY A 19 18.66 -8.73 5.73
N ASP A 20 18.68 -10.04 5.79
CA ASP A 20 19.66 -10.83 6.53
C ASP A 20 21.11 -10.78 5.97
N GLY A 21 21.30 -10.29 4.75
CA GLY A 21 22.62 -9.97 4.22
C GLY A 21 23.35 -8.91 5.02
N ALA A 22 22.61 -8.09 5.79
CA ALA A 22 23.22 -7.13 6.71
C ALA A 22 23.82 -7.77 7.96
N THR A 23 23.30 -8.91 8.38
CA THR A 23 23.62 -9.52 9.68
C THR A 23 24.50 -10.78 9.58
N GLN A 24 24.55 -11.42 8.42
CA GLN A 24 25.33 -12.65 8.24
C GLN A 24 26.80 -12.35 7.88
N PRO A 25 27.76 -12.93 8.62
CA PRO A 25 29.19 -12.67 8.40
C PRO A 25 29.66 -12.90 6.97
N ASP A 26 29.13 -13.92 6.29
CA ASP A 26 29.47 -14.28 4.91
C ASP A 26 29.20 -13.18 3.89
N PHE A 27 28.27 -12.27 4.19
CA PHE A 27 27.87 -11.15 3.33
C PHE A 27 28.49 -9.82 3.76
N GLN A 28 29.24 -9.82 4.84
CA GLN A 28 30.00 -8.66 5.28
C GLN A 28 31.33 -8.57 4.52
N GLN A 29 31.77 -7.36 4.26
CA GLN A 29 33.04 -7.09 3.60
C GLN A 29 33.23 -7.85 2.27
N PRO A 30 32.33 -7.69 1.29
CA PRO A 30 32.43 -8.42 0.01
C PRO A 30 33.62 -8.03 -0.85
N GLY A 31 34.35 -6.95 -0.51
CA GLY A 31 35.49 -6.43 -1.28
C GLY A 31 35.11 -5.50 -2.42
N ILE A 32 33.83 -5.30 -2.66
CA ILE A 32 33.21 -4.36 -3.63
C ILE A 32 32.14 -3.54 -2.92
N PRO A 33 31.69 -2.40 -3.48
CA PRO A 33 30.57 -1.67 -2.93
C PRO A 33 29.37 -2.56 -2.66
N SER A 34 28.70 -2.38 -1.54
CA SER A 34 27.53 -3.21 -1.19
C SER A 34 26.34 -2.39 -0.72
N ILE A 35 25.15 -2.87 -1.00
CA ILE A 35 23.90 -2.29 -0.58
C ILE A 35 23.00 -3.37 0.04
N VAL A 36 22.27 -3.01 1.09
CA VAL A 36 21.11 -3.81 1.52
C VAL A 36 19.91 -3.31 0.72
N ALA A 37 19.46 -4.12 -0.23
CA ALA A 37 18.40 -3.75 -1.17
C ALA A 37 17.00 -3.78 -0.55
N GLU A 38 16.82 -4.60 0.47
CA GLU A 38 15.58 -4.69 1.25
C GLU A 38 15.89 -4.97 2.72
N TYR A 39 15.29 -4.23 3.63
CA TYR A 39 15.24 -4.53 5.06
C TYR A 39 13.95 -4.00 5.68
N GLY A 40 13.60 -4.46 6.89
CA GLY A 40 12.50 -3.93 7.68
C GLY A 40 11.10 -4.27 7.18
N SER A 41 10.96 -5.36 6.40
CA SER A 41 9.65 -5.88 5.94
C SER A 41 8.79 -6.32 7.12
N VAL A 42 7.90 -5.45 7.58
CA VAL A 42 6.94 -5.72 8.64
C VAL A 42 5.53 -5.51 8.14
N THR A 43 4.72 -6.56 8.16
CA THR A 43 3.29 -6.45 7.85
C THR A 43 2.56 -5.90 9.06
N ALA A 44 2.08 -4.67 8.96
CA ALA A 44 1.36 -3.99 10.02
C ALA A 44 0.33 -3.00 9.50
N ASP A 45 -0.83 -2.98 10.15
CA ASP A 45 -1.79 -1.90 9.99
C ASP A 45 -1.33 -0.63 10.74
N ARG A 46 -1.96 0.52 10.47
CA ARG A 46 -1.77 1.70 11.31
C ARG A 46 -2.27 1.47 12.73
N PRO A 47 -1.63 2.03 13.74
CA PRO A 47 -0.46 2.89 13.70
C PRO A 47 0.84 2.16 13.36
N GLY A 48 0.85 0.84 13.28
CA GLY A 48 2.05 0.05 13.12
C GLY A 48 2.92 0.06 14.39
N ASN A 49 4.09 -0.47 14.26
CA ASN A 49 5.11 -0.47 15.31
C ASN A 49 6.49 -0.32 14.67
N TYR A 50 7.50 -0.22 15.51
CA TYR A 50 8.92 -0.31 15.09
C TYR A 50 9.39 -1.76 15.06
N ALA A 51 8.45 -2.72 15.19
CA ALA A 51 8.78 -4.11 15.33
C ALA A 51 9.58 -4.62 14.15
N PRO A 52 10.48 -5.53 14.39
CA PRO A 52 11.33 -6.11 13.42
C PRO A 52 10.56 -6.95 12.41
N GLY A 53 11.01 -6.85 11.20
CA GLY A 53 10.83 -7.88 10.20
C GLY A 53 12.21 -8.47 9.92
N TRP A 54 12.68 -8.24 8.72
CA TRP A 54 14.08 -8.54 8.38
C TRP A 54 15.01 -7.42 8.87
N GLY A 55 14.94 -7.09 10.05
CA GLY A 55 15.72 -6.06 10.65
C GLY A 55 14.85 -5.23 11.56
N ASP A 56 15.32 -5.10 12.74
CA ASP A 56 14.83 -4.18 13.73
C ASP A 56 15.24 -2.77 13.33
N LEU A 57 14.32 -1.81 13.38
CA LEU A 57 14.65 -0.43 13.04
C LEU A 57 15.72 0.15 13.96
N ASP A 58 15.68 -0.20 15.24
CA ASP A 58 16.69 0.24 16.21
C ASP A 58 18.04 -0.47 15.98
N ALA A 59 18.01 -1.76 15.65
CA ALA A 59 19.20 -2.50 15.26
C ALA A 59 19.77 -2.02 13.94
N ASN A 60 18.94 -1.68 12.96
CA ASN A 60 19.39 -1.13 11.68
C ASN A 60 20.02 0.26 11.82
N GLU A 61 19.68 1.02 12.83
CA GLU A 61 20.39 2.26 13.13
C GLU A 61 21.85 1.97 13.48
N ALA A 62 22.12 0.90 14.21
CA ALA A 62 23.48 0.46 14.53
C ALA A 62 24.31 0.00 13.31
N TRP A 63 23.64 -0.37 12.22
CA TRP A 63 24.29 -0.74 10.96
C TRP A 63 24.66 0.46 10.07
N ARG A 64 24.29 1.66 10.45
CA ARG A 64 24.73 2.87 9.76
C ARG A 64 26.21 3.09 9.95
N GLY A 65 26.87 3.51 8.88
CA GLY A 65 28.29 3.83 8.93
C GLY A 65 29.24 2.63 9.03
N VAL A 66 28.76 1.40 8.81
CA VAL A 66 29.67 0.27 8.63
C VAL A 66 30.45 0.46 7.33
N SER A 67 31.76 0.32 7.39
CA SER A 67 32.68 0.71 6.31
C SER A 67 32.53 -0.11 5.03
N TRP A 68 31.98 -1.30 5.10
CA TRP A 68 31.79 -2.21 3.97
C TRP A 68 30.43 -2.03 3.26
N ARG A 69 29.54 -1.15 3.74
CA ARG A 69 28.23 -0.93 3.15
C ARG A 69 28.07 0.48 2.61
N SER A 70 27.69 0.58 1.34
CA SER A 70 27.46 1.86 0.66
C SER A 70 26.06 2.43 0.91
N GLY A 71 25.08 1.59 1.26
CA GLY A 71 23.72 2.04 1.51
C GLY A 71 22.76 0.94 1.91
N GLN A 72 21.52 1.36 2.24
CA GLN A 72 20.43 0.44 2.54
C GLN A 72 19.10 1.05 2.13
N ALA A 73 18.17 0.21 1.64
CA ALA A 73 16.82 0.58 1.26
C ALA A 73 15.81 -0.19 2.08
N ILE A 74 14.83 0.53 2.63
CA ILE A 74 13.74 -0.12 3.35
C ILE A 74 12.79 -0.81 2.39
N TRP A 75 12.30 -1.97 2.76
CA TRP A 75 11.13 -2.58 2.17
C TRP A 75 9.92 -2.46 3.12
N CYS A 76 8.98 -1.53 2.86
CA CYS A 76 9.05 -0.60 1.72
C CYS A 76 8.49 0.78 2.12
N GLY A 77 8.52 1.73 1.20
CA GLY A 77 8.00 3.08 1.43
C GLY A 77 6.50 3.11 1.63
N PHE A 78 5.75 2.36 0.82
CA PHE A 78 4.28 2.32 0.83
C PHE A 78 3.76 0.89 0.92
N ASP A 79 2.58 0.71 1.53
CA ASP A 79 1.86 -0.53 1.36
C ASP A 79 1.65 -0.81 -0.13
N HIS A 80 1.76 -2.06 -0.54
CA HIS A 80 1.77 -2.44 -1.94
C HIS A 80 0.78 -3.58 -2.25
N GLY A 81 0.48 -3.73 -3.55
CA GLY A 81 -0.55 -4.64 -4.03
C GLY A 81 -0.17 -6.12 -4.05
N SER A 82 1.06 -6.50 -3.67
CA SER A 82 1.42 -7.90 -3.58
C SER A 82 0.76 -8.56 -2.38
N ILE A 83 0.50 -9.86 -2.49
CA ILE A 83 -0.15 -10.61 -1.43
C ILE A 83 0.90 -11.19 -0.49
N ALA A 84 0.77 -10.84 0.79
CA ALA A 84 1.53 -11.42 1.89
C ALA A 84 0.60 -12.32 2.72
N GLY A 85 0.69 -13.63 2.52
CA GLY A 85 -0.27 -14.58 3.10
C GLY A 85 -1.66 -14.45 2.48
N SER A 86 -2.67 -14.13 3.28
CA SER A 86 -4.08 -13.99 2.85
C SER A 86 -4.51 -12.55 2.57
N ALA A 87 -3.63 -11.57 2.73
CA ALA A 87 -3.94 -10.16 2.59
C ALA A 87 -2.92 -9.44 1.72
N LEU A 88 -3.24 -8.22 1.29
CA LEU A 88 -2.30 -7.35 0.61
C LEU A 88 -1.11 -6.99 1.52
N GLY A 89 0.06 -6.77 0.91
CA GLY A 89 1.29 -6.45 1.61
C GLY A 89 1.24 -5.10 2.30
N LYS A 90 1.03 -5.11 3.63
CA LYS A 90 1.01 -3.93 4.48
C LYS A 90 2.39 -3.65 5.08
N MET A 91 3.41 -3.69 4.22
CA MET A 91 4.82 -3.60 4.62
C MET A 91 5.39 -2.17 4.54
N GLY A 92 4.58 -1.22 4.08
CA GLY A 92 4.97 0.17 3.95
C GLY A 92 5.18 0.87 5.30
N ILE A 93 6.07 1.87 5.32
CA ILE A 93 6.13 2.84 6.42
C ILE A 93 4.99 3.87 6.32
N VAL A 94 4.34 3.93 5.15
CA VAL A 94 3.13 4.70 4.85
C VAL A 94 2.10 3.72 4.28
N ASP A 95 0.83 3.86 4.64
CA ASP A 95 -0.21 2.97 4.16
C ASP A 95 -0.64 3.25 2.70
N TYR A 96 -1.58 2.44 2.16
CA TYR A 96 -2.16 2.63 0.82
C TYR A 96 -2.72 4.02 0.57
N PHE A 97 -3.20 4.66 1.63
CA PHE A 97 -3.87 5.95 1.57
C PHE A 97 -2.94 7.11 1.91
N ARG A 98 -1.62 6.88 1.89
CA ARG A 98 -0.59 7.88 2.18
C ARG A 98 -0.61 8.39 3.63
N ILE A 99 -1.21 7.65 4.55
CA ILE A 99 -1.19 7.99 5.98
C ILE A 99 0.04 7.35 6.62
N PRO A 100 0.89 8.13 7.28
CA PRO A 100 2.10 7.62 7.92
C PRO A 100 1.81 6.60 9.03
N LYS A 101 2.65 5.56 9.10
CA LYS A 101 2.74 4.63 10.24
C LYS A 101 3.86 5.06 11.20
N ARG A 102 3.99 4.40 12.36
CA ARG A 102 5.04 4.71 13.35
C ARG A 102 6.44 4.64 12.77
N ALA A 103 6.71 3.70 11.89
CA ALA A 103 8.00 3.57 11.22
C ALA A 103 8.38 4.83 10.44
N TRP A 104 7.43 5.48 9.73
CA TRP A 104 7.69 6.74 9.03
C TRP A 104 8.12 7.85 10.00
N TYR A 105 7.46 7.97 11.16
CA TYR A 105 7.82 8.97 12.17
C TYR A 105 9.17 8.66 12.81
N TRP A 106 9.52 7.38 12.97
CA TRP A 106 10.84 6.97 13.41
C TRP A 106 11.93 7.45 12.44
N TYR A 107 11.76 7.21 11.13
CA TYR A 107 12.70 7.71 10.12
C TYR A 107 12.76 9.23 10.08
N ARG A 108 11.62 9.92 10.22
CA ARG A 108 11.59 11.38 10.32
C ARG A 108 12.43 11.89 11.50
N ARG A 109 12.32 11.24 12.64
CA ARG A 109 13.18 11.55 13.80
C ARG A 109 14.64 11.29 13.48
N ALA A 110 14.96 10.11 12.96
CA ALA A 110 16.33 9.71 12.67
C ALA A 110 17.03 10.62 11.64
N TYR A 111 16.30 11.12 10.63
CA TYR A 111 16.89 11.96 9.58
C TYR A 111 16.73 13.47 9.80
N ARG A 112 15.73 13.89 10.55
CA ARG A 112 15.35 15.31 10.68
C ARG A 112 15.34 15.79 12.13
N GLY A 113 15.53 14.93 13.12
CA GLY A 113 15.45 15.28 14.54
C GLY A 113 14.04 15.68 15.02
N ILE A 114 12.99 15.34 14.26
CA ILE A 114 11.61 15.69 14.62
C ILE A 114 11.00 14.56 15.43
N GLU A 115 10.67 14.82 16.69
CA GLU A 115 10.10 13.80 17.58
C GLU A 115 8.76 13.27 17.06
N PRO A 116 8.51 11.94 17.20
CA PRO A 116 7.24 11.34 16.85
C PRO A 116 6.14 11.79 17.81
N PRO A 117 4.87 11.81 17.37
CA PRO A 117 3.76 12.04 18.27
C PRO A 117 3.66 10.94 19.32
N VAL A 118 3.07 11.24 20.46
CA VAL A 118 2.75 10.24 21.50
C VAL A 118 1.58 9.40 21.03
N TRP A 119 1.64 8.08 21.19
CA TRP A 119 0.56 7.13 20.87
C TRP A 119 0.18 6.23 22.03
N PRO A 120 -1.10 5.84 22.06
CA PRO A 120 -2.24 6.41 21.34
C PRO A 120 -2.60 7.80 21.88
N ILE A 121 -3.16 8.66 21.04
CA ILE A 121 -3.64 9.97 21.48
C ILE A 121 -5.02 9.77 22.08
N GLN A 122 -5.09 9.73 23.39
CA GLN A 122 -6.33 9.51 24.15
C GLN A 122 -7.16 10.77 24.26
N GLY A 123 -8.50 10.60 24.25
CA GLY A 123 -9.43 11.71 24.43
C GLY A 123 -10.89 11.30 24.21
N LYS A 124 -11.78 12.26 24.38
CA LYS A 124 -13.22 12.09 24.11
C LYS A 124 -13.52 12.58 22.68
N PRO A 125 -13.95 11.73 21.75
CA PRO A 125 -14.37 12.13 20.44
C PRO A 125 -15.56 13.10 20.48
N VAL A 126 -15.52 14.19 19.74
CA VAL A 126 -16.57 15.23 19.67
C VAL A 126 -16.97 15.51 18.22
N ALA A 127 -16.04 15.45 17.30
CA ALA A 127 -16.27 15.81 15.91
C ALA A 127 -15.42 14.96 14.95
N LEU A 128 -15.78 15.02 13.69
CA LEU A 128 -14.93 14.64 12.57
C LEU A 128 -14.29 15.88 11.98
N ARG A 129 -13.10 15.72 11.40
CA ARG A 129 -12.47 16.65 10.47
C ARG A 129 -12.31 15.95 9.13
N LEU A 130 -12.76 16.60 8.05
CA LEU A 130 -12.66 16.09 6.68
C LEU A 130 -11.81 17.05 5.85
N GLU A 131 -10.78 16.54 5.22
CA GLU A 131 -9.80 17.32 4.48
C GLU A 131 -9.57 16.72 3.10
N VAL A 132 -9.28 17.60 2.13
CA VAL A 132 -8.74 17.22 0.82
C VAL A 132 -7.22 17.23 0.94
N ILE A 133 -6.59 16.11 0.55
CA ILE A 133 -5.15 15.99 0.44
C ILE A 133 -4.75 16.30 -0.99
N GLY A 134 -3.95 17.33 -1.20
CA GLY A 134 -3.58 17.84 -2.51
C GLY A 134 -4.48 18.96 -3.02
N ASN A 135 -4.68 19.03 -4.32
CA ASN A 135 -5.49 20.05 -4.97
C ASN A 135 -6.99 19.79 -4.75
N LYS A 136 -7.75 20.88 -4.61
CA LYS A 136 -9.22 20.85 -4.57
C LYS A 136 -9.87 21.00 -5.94
N GLU A 137 -9.09 21.30 -6.96
CA GLU A 137 -9.48 21.38 -8.36
C GLU A 137 -8.88 20.19 -9.08
N VAL A 138 -9.71 19.32 -9.65
CA VAL A 138 -9.37 17.99 -10.15
C VAL A 138 -10.06 17.79 -11.50
N LEU A 139 -9.39 17.14 -12.45
CA LEU A 139 -9.99 16.82 -13.75
C LEU A 139 -11.08 15.76 -13.59
N ALA A 140 -12.21 16.02 -14.23
CA ALA A 140 -13.36 15.10 -14.23
C ALA A 140 -13.28 14.10 -15.40
N ASP A 141 -12.16 13.42 -15.56
CA ASP A 141 -11.90 12.47 -16.65
C ASP A 141 -12.04 10.99 -16.25
N GLY A 142 -12.38 10.74 -14.98
CA GLY A 142 -12.53 9.40 -14.42
C GLY A 142 -11.20 8.72 -14.07
N THR A 143 -10.06 9.35 -14.37
CA THR A 143 -8.71 8.84 -14.06
C THR A 143 -8.02 9.68 -13.01
N ASP A 144 -8.22 10.99 -13.02
CA ASP A 144 -7.75 11.88 -11.96
C ASP A 144 -8.66 11.74 -10.72
N ASP A 145 -8.07 11.76 -9.54
CA ASP A 145 -8.80 11.63 -8.28
C ASP A 145 -8.27 12.56 -7.19
N VAL A 146 -9.08 12.78 -6.18
CA VAL A 146 -8.72 13.51 -4.98
C VAL A 146 -8.81 12.59 -3.77
N GLN A 147 -7.79 12.63 -2.92
CA GLN A 147 -7.81 11.89 -1.68
C GLN A 147 -8.50 12.68 -0.59
N LEU A 148 -9.49 12.06 0.06
CA LEU A 148 -10.18 12.57 1.23
C LEU A 148 -9.63 11.90 2.49
N LEU A 149 -9.26 12.70 3.48
CA LEU A 149 -8.82 12.24 4.80
C LEU A 149 -9.86 12.64 5.84
N VAL A 150 -10.41 11.66 6.55
CA VAL A 150 -11.23 11.89 7.73
C VAL A 150 -10.43 11.60 8.99
N THR A 151 -10.53 12.50 9.98
CA THR A 151 -9.85 12.38 11.27
C THR A 151 -10.85 12.56 12.40
N VAL A 152 -10.77 11.74 13.43
CA VAL A 152 -11.53 11.87 14.67
C VAL A 152 -10.84 12.92 15.55
N VAL A 153 -11.59 13.89 16.05
CA VAL A 153 -11.03 14.99 16.85
C VAL A 153 -11.81 15.23 18.14
N ASP A 154 -11.14 15.83 19.13
CA ASP A 154 -11.76 16.28 20.38
C ASP A 154 -12.39 17.69 20.25
N SER A 155 -12.88 18.24 21.36
CA SER A 155 -13.51 19.55 21.40
C SER A 155 -12.60 20.73 21.05
N THR A 156 -11.27 20.51 21.09
CA THR A 156 -10.28 21.52 20.73
C THR A 156 -9.78 21.37 19.28
N GLY A 157 -10.25 20.32 18.57
CA GLY A 157 -9.81 20.00 17.22
C GLY A 157 -8.52 19.16 17.17
N ARG A 158 -8.03 18.65 18.31
CA ARG A 158 -6.85 17.80 18.37
C ARG A 158 -7.22 16.39 17.86
N ASP A 159 -6.33 15.82 17.04
CA ASP A 159 -6.44 14.45 16.54
C ASP A 159 -6.49 13.44 17.69
N LEU A 160 -7.34 12.42 17.54
CA LEU A 160 -7.47 11.32 18.48
C LEU A 160 -7.22 9.98 17.78
N SER A 161 -6.77 8.99 18.53
CA SER A 161 -6.57 7.61 18.05
C SER A 161 -7.83 6.73 18.15
N ASN A 162 -8.99 7.32 18.43
CA ASN A 162 -10.24 6.59 18.57
C ASN A 162 -10.73 6.02 17.24
N ASN A 163 -11.11 4.76 17.24
CA ASN A 163 -11.69 4.10 16.07
C ASN A 163 -13.22 4.09 16.19
N VAL A 164 -13.87 4.90 15.39
CA VAL A 164 -15.32 5.03 15.33
C VAL A 164 -15.80 4.67 13.91
N PRO A 165 -17.04 4.17 13.72
CA PRO A 165 -17.58 3.98 12.38
C PRO A 165 -17.79 5.35 11.73
N VAL A 166 -17.41 5.48 10.45
CA VAL A 166 -17.58 6.72 9.68
C VAL A 166 -18.20 6.40 8.34
N ASP A 167 -19.11 7.24 7.90
CA ASP A 167 -19.68 7.25 6.56
C ASP A 167 -19.26 8.55 5.85
N LEU A 168 -18.77 8.43 4.62
CA LEU A 168 -18.62 9.55 3.69
C LEU A 168 -19.71 9.49 2.65
N CYS A 169 -20.38 10.63 2.40
CA CYS A 169 -21.46 10.74 1.44
C CYS A 169 -21.25 11.94 0.53
N VAL A 170 -21.38 11.74 -0.79
CA VAL A 170 -21.55 12.83 -1.76
C VAL A 170 -22.96 13.35 -1.61
N THR A 171 -23.13 14.52 -1.01
CA THR A 171 -24.44 15.15 -0.80
C THR A 171 -24.86 16.04 -1.96
N LYS A 172 -23.88 16.46 -2.81
CA LYS A 172 -24.15 17.26 -4.00
C LYS A 172 -23.00 17.09 -5.01
N GLY A 173 -23.37 17.08 -6.31
CA GLY A 173 -22.40 17.12 -7.41
C GLY A 173 -21.99 15.76 -7.94
N PRO A 174 -21.00 15.74 -8.86
CA PRO A 174 -20.69 14.60 -9.71
C PRO A 174 -19.81 13.52 -9.08
N GLY A 175 -19.23 13.77 -7.90
CA GLY A 175 -18.25 12.87 -7.31
C GLY A 175 -18.78 11.46 -7.02
N GLU A 176 -17.89 10.47 -7.12
CA GLU A 176 -18.18 9.10 -6.72
C GLU A 176 -17.00 8.44 -6.00
N PHE A 177 -17.34 7.63 -5.02
CA PHE A 177 -16.44 6.70 -4.35
C PHE A 177 -16.36 5.36 -5.11
N PRO A 178 -15.43 4.46 -4.78
CA PRO A 178 -15.45 3.08 -5.29
C PRO A 178 -16.79 2.37 -5.12
N THR A 179 -17.59 2.78 -4.13
CA THR A 179 -18.93 2.24 -3.84
C THR A 179 -20.08 3.12 -4.32
N GLY A 180 -19.84 4.15 -5.13
CA GLY A 180 -20.85 5.08 -5.63
C GLY A 180 -20.94 6.37 -4.82
N LYS A 181 -22.13 6.78 -4.43
CA LYS A 181 -22.34 8.07 -3.71
C LYS A 181 -21.96 8.06 -2.24
N SER A 182 -21.69 6.91 -1.68
CA SER A 182 -21.27 6.78 -0.28
C SER A 182 -20.28 5.66 -0.07
N ILE A 183 -19.47 5.75 0.99
CA ILE A 183 -18.57 4.70 1.44
C ILE A 183 -18.55 4.66 2.96
N CYS A 184 -18.48 3.44 3.52
CA CYS A 184 -18.55 3.19 4.96
C CYS A 184 -17.25 2.59 5.47
N PHE A 185 -16.65 3.21 6.48
CA PHE A 185 -15.48 2.71 7.19
C PHE A 185 -15.93 1.95 8.43
N ARG A 186 -16.11 0.63 8.30
CA ARG A 186 -16.57 -0.25 9.38
C ARG A 186 -15.39 -0.98 10.03
N ALA A 187 -15.54 -1.36 11.29
CA ALA A 187 -14.48 -2.02 12.07
C ALA A 187 -13.96 -3.32 11.44
N ASN A 188 -14.79 -4.03 10.71
CA ASN A 188 -14.45 -5.29 10.03
C ASN A 188 -14.06 -5.10 8.55
N SER A 189 -13.91 -3.87 8.07
CA SER A 189 -13.47 -3.55 6.72
C SER A 189 -11.96 -3.34 6.67
N ASP A 190 -11.34 -3.65 5.53
CA ASP A 190 -9.93 -3.37 5.24
C ASP A 190 -9.63 -1.87 5.06
N ILE A 191 -10.67 -1.06 4.86
CA ILE A 191 -10.59 0.42 4.80
C ILE A 191 -11.02 1.09 6.11
N ARG A 192 -11.19 0.35 7.20
CA ARG A 192 -11.66 0.87 8.50
C ARG A 192 -10.85 2.05 9.02
N ILE A 193 -11.47 2.82 9.94
CA ILE A 193 -10.73 3.80 10.73
C ILE A 193 -9.65 3.08 11.56
N GLN A 194 -8.43 3.56 11.47
CA GLN A 194 -7.29 3.10 12.26
C GLN A 194 -6.51 4.30 12.77
N ASP A 195 -6.19 4.28 14.06
CA ASP A 195 -5.52 5.40 14.72
C ASP A 195 -6.26 6.73 14.49
N GLY A 196 -7.60 6.67 14.57
CA GLY A 196 -8.49 7.79 14.40
C GLY A 196 -8.58 8.38 13.00
N LYS A 197 -8.02 7.72 11.99
CA LYS A 197 -7.95 8.22 10.61
C LYS A 197 -8.39 7.18 9.60
N ALA A 198 -9.02 7.64 8.51
CA ALA A 198 -9.22 6.87 7.30
C ALA A 198 -9.17 7.79 6.09
N ALA A 199 -8.82 7.25 4.94
CA ALA A 199 -8.83 8.00 3.70
C ALA A 199 -9.33 7.14 2.55
N ILE A 200 -9.80 7.81 1.48
CA ILE A 200 -10.28 7.18 0.26
C ILE A 200 -10.23 8.18 -0.89
N SER A 201 -10.05 7.68 -2.11
CA SER A 201 -10.12 8.49 -3.32
C SER A 201 -11.58 8.77 -3.73
N LEU A 202 -11.80 9.97 -4.26
CA LEU A 202 -13.02 10.41 -4.91
C LEU A 202 -12.69 10.90 -6.32
N ARG A 203 -13.45 10.48 -7.33
CA ARG A 203 -13.31 10.91 -8.72
C ARG A 203 -14.64 11.40 -9.28
N ALA A 204 -14.61 11.96 -10.50
CA ALA A 204 -15.80 12.32 -11.23
C ALA A 204 -15.62 12.13 -12.74
N TYR A 205 -16.74 12.01 -13.47
CA TYR A 205 -16.83 11.96 -14.93
C TYR A 205 -17.53 13.19 -15.53
N TYR A 206 -17.98 14.08 -14.67
CA TYR A 206 -18.63 15.36 -15.02
C TYR A 206 -18.01 16.48 -14.22
N SER A 207 -17.94 17.67 -14.81
CA SER A 207 -17.49 18.86 -14.09
C SER A 207 -18.58 19.43 -13.18
N GLY A 208 -18.15 20.09 -12.13
CA GLY A 208 -19.03 20.77 -11.19
C GLY A 208 -18.53 20.70 -9.75
N LYS A 209 -19.18 21.50 -8.90
CA LYS A 209 -18.90 21.52 -7.48
C LYS A 209 -19.47 20.29 -6.79
N CYS A 210 -18.62 19.54 -6.12
CA CYS A 210 -18.97 18.36 -5.33
C CYS A 210 -18.87 18.69 -3.84
N ILE A 211 -19.87 18.27 -3.06
CA ILE A 211 -19.87 18.40 -1.59
C ILE A 211 -19.90 17.01 -0.98
N VAL A 212 -18.91 16.73 -0.16
CA VAL A 212 -18.80 15.50 0.61
C VAL A 212 -19.00 15.80 2.09
N GLU A 213 -19.77 14.96 2.76
CA GLU A 213 -20.01 15.01 4.19
C GLU A 213 -19.50 13.73 4.87
N ALA A 214 -18.80 13.89 6.00
CA ALA A 214 -18.39 12.82 6.90
C ALA A 214 -19.35 12.77 8.09
N ARG A 215 -19.85 11.56 8.41
CA ARG A 215 -20.81 11.30 9.50
C ARG A 215 -20.32 10.19 10.40
N SER A 216 -20.58 10.35 11.70
CA SER A 216 -20.39 9.28 12.70
C SER A 216 -21.42 9.46 13.81
N PRO A 217 -22.01 8.38 14.36
CA PRO A 217 -22.98 8.49 15.44
C PRO A 217 -22.44 9.27 16.64
N GLY A 218 -23.18 10.29 17.08
CA GLY A 218 -22.83 11.09 18.24
C GLY A 218 -21.71 12.12 18.06
N LEU A 219 -21.15 12.26 16.87
CA LEU A 219 -20.11 13.24 16.56
C LEU A 219 -20.64 14.34 15.65
N LYS A 220 -20.06 15.54 15.74
CA LYS A 220 -20.32 16.61 14.78
C LYS A 220 -19.80 16.20 13.42
N THR A 221 -20.62 16.41 12.38
CA THR A 221 -20.29 16.15 10.98
C THR A 221 -19.25 17.13 10.46
N ALA A 222 -18.54 16.74 9.40
CA ALA A 222 -17.65 17.62 8.67
C ALA A 222 -18.00 17.59 7.17
N THR A 223 -17.75 18.70 6.49
CA THR A 223 -17.99 18.82 5.04
C THR A 223 -16.78 19.38 4.33
N VAL A 224 -16.62 18.99 3.07
CA VAL A 224 -15.61 19.56 2.17
C VAL A 224 -16.20 19.78 0.79
N SER A 225 -15.69 20.79 0.09
CA SER A 225 -16.04 21.11 -1.29
C SER A 225 -14.84 20.84 -2.20
N ILE A 226 -15.13 20.21 -3.35
CA ILE A 226 -14.16 19.88 -4.40
C ILE A 226 -14.73 20.42 -5.71
N ASP A 227 -13.88 21.02 -6.55
CA ASP A 227 -14.25 21.51 -7.86
C ASP A 227 -13.71 20.55 -8.94
N PHE A 228 -14.60 19.80 -9.59
CA PHE A 228 -14.26 18.96 -10.74
C PHE A 228 -14.40 19.77 -12.02
N ILE A 229 -13.38 19.76 -12.89
CA ILE A 229 -13.28 20.58 -14.08
C ILE A 229 -13.00 19.74 -15.34
N GLY A 230 -13.08 20.36 -16.54
CA GLY A 230 -12.60 19.80 -17.79
C GLY A 230 -13.54 18.85 -18.53
N ALA A 231 -14.61 18.38 -17.93
CA ALA A 231 -15.64 17.52 -18.53
C ALA A 231 -16.96 18.30 -18.77
N PRO A 232 -17.94 17.73 -19.51
CA PRO A 232 -19.28 18.27 -19.56
C PRO A 232 -19.87 18.49 -18.15
N ALA A 233 -20.65 19.54 -17.99
CA ALA A 233 -21.24 19.90 -16.71
C ALA A 233 -22.18 18.80 -16.17
N PHE A 234 -22.13 18.54 -14.89
CA PHE A 234 -23.09 17.67 -14.21
C PHE A 234 -24.45 18.33 -14.13
N CYS A 235 -25.45 17.70 -14.75
CA CYS A 235 -26.85 18.13 -14.73
C CYS A 235 -27.67 17.09 -13.96
N PRO A 236 -28.15 17.40 -12.72
CA PRO A 236 -28.96 16.49 -11.94
C PRO A 236 -30.17 15.98 -12.74
N GLY A 237 -30.46 14.69 -12.71
CA GLY A 237 -31.52 14.05 -13.45
C GLY A 237 -31.31 13.87 -14.95
N GLN A 238 -30.21 14.38 -15.52
CA GLN A 238 -29.81 14.21 -16.92
C GLN A 238 -28.46 13.47 -17.07
N SER A 239 -27.46 13.84 -16.26
CA SER A 239 -26.19 13.15 -16.22
C SER A 239 -26.33 11.76 -15.58
N VAL A 240 -25.51 10.81 -16.04
CA VAL A 240 -25.45 9.48 -15.42
C VAL A 240 -24.95 9.63 -13.99
N GLU A 241 -25.73 9.17 -13.04
CA GLU A 241 -25.35 9.19 -11.63
C GLU A 241 -24.64 7.90 -11.23
N ALA A 242 -23.71 8.01 -10.28
CA ALA A 242 -23.03 6.86 -9.73
C ALA A 242 -24.01 5.90 -9.04
N VAL A 243 -23.95 4.64 -9.44
CA VAL A 243 -24.77 3.58 -8.84
C VAL A 243 -24.05 3.04 -7.62
N ASN A 244 -24.78 2.87 -6.52
CA ASN A 244 -24.23 2.24 -5.33
C ASN A 244 -23.92 0.75 -5.60
N ARG A 245 -22.73 0.34 -5.18
CA ARG A 245 -22.20 -1.02 -5.33
C ARG A 245 -21.52 -1.45 -4.03
N PRO A 246 -21.45 -2.76 -3.73
CA PRO A 246 -20.75 -3.23 -2.56
C PRO A 246 -19.26 -2.89 -2.65
N TYR A 247 -18.64 -2.66 -1.50
CA TYR A 247 -17.19 -2.54 -1.42
C TYR A 247 -16.55 -3.92 -1.63
N THR A 248 -15.56 -3.98 -2.49
CA THR A 248 -14.78 -5.21 -2.72
C THR A 248 -13.58 -5.22 -1.77
N SER A 249 -13.56 -6.20 -0.87
CA SER A 249 -12.43 -6.42 0.03
C SER A 249 -11.20 -6.93 -0.72
N PHE A 250 -10.03 -6.52 -0.27
CA PHE A 250 -8.74 -7.01 -0.76
C PHE A 250 -8.25 -8.28 -0.03
N ILE A 251 -9.10 -8.91 0.76
CA ILE A 251 -8.76 -10.17 1.43
C ILE A 251 -8.78 -11.29 0.40
N ARG A 252 -7.65 -11.99 0.26
CA ARG A 252 -7.58 -13.19 -0.57
C ARG A 252 -8.45 -14.27 0.06
N GLU A 253 -9.43 -14.76 -0.67
CA GLU A 253 -10.15 -15.96 -0.26
C GLU A 253 -9.19 -17.15 -0.31
N THR A 254 -9.01 -17.79 0.84
CA THR A 254 -8.15 -18.99 0.97
C THR A 254 -8.84 -20.27 0.57
N THR A 255 -10.13 -20.19 0.25
CA THR A 255 -10.89 -21.33 -0.25
C THR A 255 -10.54 -21.62 -1.71
N ALA A 256 -10.27 -22.84 -1.97
CA ALA A 256 -9.67 -23.53 -3.09
C ALA A 256 -10.31 -23.37 -4.49
N SER A 257 -10.90 -22.26 -4.82
CA SER A 257 -11.46 -22.00 -6.15
C SER A 257 -10.72 -20.92 -6.94
N LEU A 258 -9.41 -20.83 -6.78
CA LEU A 258 -8.61 -20.27 -7.86
C LEU A 258 -8.79 -21.18 -9.05
N GLN A 259 -9.74 -20.85 -9.93
CA GLN A 259 -9.76 -21.45 -11.25
C GLN A 259 -8.39 -21.18 -11.85
N ARG A 260 -7.60 -22.21 -11.99
CA ARG A 260 -6.34 -22.14 -12.72
C ARG A 260 -6.69 -22.01 -14.20
N PHE A 261 -6.88 -20.80 -14.67
CA PHE A 261 -7.23 -20.51 -16.07
C PHE A 261 -6.22 -21.08 -17.06
N GLY A 262 -4.99 -21.36 -16.62
CA GLY A 262 -3.96 -22.01 -17.44
C GLY A 262 -4.05 -23.53 -17.51
N ARG A 263 -4.89 -24.18 -16.70
CA ARG A 263 -4.93 -25.63 -16.60
C ARG A 263 -5.27 -26.28 -17.93
N ASN A 264 -4.40 -27.19 -18.38
CA ASN A 264 -4.57 -27.97 -19.61
C ASN A 264 -4.87 -27.08 -20.85
N ASN A 265 -4.59 -25.80 -20.81
CA ASN A 265 -4.69 -24.96 -21.99
C ASN A 265 -3.57 -25.30 -22.97
N PRO A 266 -3.86 -25.27 -24.28
CA PRO A 266 -2.82 -25.41 -25.27
C PRO A 266 -1.71 -24.41 -25.06
N THR A 267 -0.48 -24.87 -25.00
CA THR A 267 0.71 -24.06 -24.87
C THR A 267 1.61 -24.21 -26.09
N PHE A 268 2.36 -23.17 -26.37
CA PHE A 268 3.32 -23.17 -27.46
C PHE A 268 4.61 -22.49 -26.97
N SER A 269 5.75 -23.06 -27.38
CA SER A 269 7.07 -22.45 -27.20
C SER A 269 7.84 -22.48 -28.52
N THR A 270 8.70 -21.50 -28.72
CA THR A 270 9.60 -21.47 -29.92
C THR A 270 10.78 -22.42 -29.76
N SER A 271 11.10 -22.78 -28.53
CA SER A 271 12.12 -23.80 -28.21
C SER A 271 11.80 -24.45 -26.86
N HIS A 272 12.27 -25.65 -26.66
CA HIS A 272 12.27 -26.30 -25.34
C HIS A 272 13.42 -27.33 -25.28
N LEU A 273 13.94 -27.49 -24.09
CA LEU A 273 14.88 -28.57 -23.81
C LEU A 273 14.13 -29.91 -23.89
N ASP A 274 14.79 -30.94 -24.45
CA ASP A 274 14.22 -32.26 -24.59
C ASP A 274 13.72 -32.80 -23.23
N GLY A 275 12.46 -33.21 -23.16
CA GLY A 275 11.79 -33.62 -21.93
C GLY A 275 11.19 -32.50 -21.08
N TYR A 276 11.22 -31.23 -21.53
CA TYR A 276 10.67 -30.06 -20.82
C TYR A 276 9.79 -29.20 -21.72
N ASP A 277 8.80 -29.81 -22.36
CA ASP A 277 7.95 -29.17 -23.35
C ASP A 277 6.98 -28.13 -22.76
N ALA A 278 6.40 -27.28 -23.63
CA ALA A 278 5.54 -26.18 -23.23
C ALA A 278 4.29 -26.64 -22.45
N GLY A 279 3.81 -27.87 -22.67
CA GLY A 279 2.65 -28.43 -21.96
C GLY A 279 2.87 -28.54 -20.46
N MET A 280 4.12 -28.73 -20.03
CA MET A 280 4.48 -28.82 -18.61
C MET A 280 4.24 -27.54 -17.81
N ALA A 281 4.06 -26.39 -18.49
CA ALA A 281 3.69 -25.14 -17.81
C ALA A 281 2.23 -25.11 -17.35
N THR A 282 1.37 -26.02 -17.85
CA THR A 282 -0.09 -26.01 -17.60
C THR A 282 -0.67 -27.36 -17.20
N ASP A 283 0.16 -28.38 -16.97
CA ASP A 283 -0.24 -29.77 -16.68
C ASP A 283 -0.65 -30.02 -15.22
N GLU A 284 -0.56 -29.00 -14.35
CA GLU A 284 -0.80 -29.06 -12.90
C GLU A 284 0.11 -30.02 -12.13
N CYS A 285 1.24 -30.38 -12.67
CA CYS A 285 2.23 -31.19 -12.00
C CYS A 285 3.30 -30.30 -11.35
N ASP A 286 3.36 -30.30 -10.03
CA ASP A 286 4.36 -29.47 -9.31
C ASP A 286 5.80 -29.96 -9.49
N SER A 287 6.01 -31.12 -10.08
CA SER A 287 7.33 -31.69 -10.37
C SER A 287 7.74 -31.55 -11.84
N SER A 288 6.86 -31.10 -12.72
CA SER A 288 7.14 -30.77 -14.11
C SER A 288 7.31 -29.28 -14.31
N PHE A 289 8.09 -28.88 -15.29
CA PHE A 289 8.25 -27.48 -15.68
C PHE A 289 8.72 -27.37 -17.12
N TRP A 290 8.33 -26.31 -17.80
CA TRP A 290 8.88 -25.95 -19.09
C TRP A 290 10.25 -25.33 -18.95
N GLN A 291 11.16 -25.66 -19.86
CA GLN A 291 12.48 -25.07 -19.96
C GLN A 291 12.84 -24.78 -21.41
N ALA A 292 13.26 -23.55 -21.69
CA ALA A 292 13.79 -23.21 -23.01
C ALA A 292 15.09 -23.94 -23.29
N GLU A 293 15.33 -24.26 -24.56
CA GLU A 293 16.64 -24.70 -25.02
C GLU A 293 17.65 -23.54 -24.83
N LEU A 294 18.76 -23.83 -24.16
CA LEU A 294 19.85 -22.87 -24.03
C LEU A 294 20.62 -22.86 -25.34
N THR A 295 20.55 -21.79 -26.09
CA THR A 295 21.49 -21.54 -27.20
C THR A 295 22.74 -20.86 -26.65
N ASP A 296 23.91 -21.32 -27.05
CA ASP A 296 25.22 -20.76 -26.62
C ASP A 296 25.47 -19.31 -27.11
N ASP A 297 24.46 -18.67 -27.73
CA ASP A 297 24.55 -17.37 -28.36
C ASP A 297 23.78 -16.26 -27.56
N ALA A 298 23.81 -16.28 -26.21
CA ALA A 298 23.24 -15.21 -25.40
C ALA A 298 24.31 -14.45 -24.61
#